data_6fddc560d91d2301e68b09112f3425b5
#
_entry.id   6fddc560d91d2301e68b09112f3425b5
#
_cell.length_a   1.000
_cell.length_b   1.000
_cell.length_c   1.000
_cell.angle_alpha   90.00
_cell.angle_beta   90.00
_cell.angle_gamma   90.00
#
_symmetry.space_group_name_H-M   'P 1'
#
loop_
_entity.id
_entity.type
_entity.pdbx_description
1 polymer ?
#
loop_
_entity_poly.entity_id
_entity_poly.type
_entity_poly.pdbx_seq_one_letter_code
_entity_poly.pdbx_strand_id
1 'polypeptide(L)'
;KGCSLPIWLSMHDEYRLRNTEDTVCFTLRIPREKVHVISEYAWGFRVNYMYVPLNLEDERAFNEELKRYGIENEMALATESLGNYYPMLKKRIISSWDRVFELKPNSPADELGVCFEIQREWIENIESLT
;
A
#
# COMPACT_ATOMS: atom_id res chain seq x y z
N LYS A 1 5.14 22.77 8.57
CA LYS A 1 3.86 22.40 7.94
C LYS A 1 3.59 20.95 8.17
N GLY A 2 2.41 20.65 8.66
CA GLY A 2 2.01 19.29 8.88
C GLY A 2 1.82 18.54 7.57
N CYS A 3 2.02 17.23 7.61
CA CYS A 3 1.68 16.37 6.50
C CYS A 3 0.18 16.12 6.52
N SER A 4 -0.45 16.17 5.35
CA SER A 4 -1.83 15.77 5.22
C SER A 4 -1.91 14.26 5.33
N LEU A 5 -2.96 13.76 5.99
CA LEU A 5 -3.21 12.33 6.03
C LEU A 5 -3.77 11.87 4.68
N PRO A 6 -3.35 10.71 4.21
CA PRO A 6 -3.88 10.19 2.97
C PRO A 6 -5.31 9.70 3.14
N ILE A 7 -6.09 9.87 2.08
CA ILE A 7 -7.43 9.33 1.99
C ILE A 7 -7.36 8.20 0.96
N TRP A 8 -7.75 7.01 1.38
CA TRP A 8 -7.68 5.82 0.53
C TRP A 8 -8.95 5.68 -0.29
N LEU A 9 -8.79 5.36 -1.56
CA LEU A 9 -9.88 5.30 -2.50
C LEU A 9 -9.91 3.94 -3.20
N SER A 10 -11.11 3.40 -3.38
CA SER A 10 -11.31 2.26 -4.26
C SER A 10 -11.50 2.81 -5.66
N MET A 11 -10.72 2.34 -6.61
CA MET A 11 -10.75 2.84 -7.98
C MET A 11 -11.81 2.18 -8.83
N HIS A 12 -12.34 1.03 -8.39
CA HIS A 12 -13.32 0.25 -9.13
C HIS A 12 -14.42 -0.24 -8.21
N ASP A 13 -15.67 -0.10 -8.62
CA ASP A 13 -16.81 -0.50 -7.81
C ASP A 13 -16.79 -1.99 -7.46
N GLU A 14 -16.29 -2.81 -8.37
CA GLU A 14 -16.22 -4.27 -8.18
C GLU A 14 -15.35 -4.69 -7.01
N TYR A 15 -14.34 -3.89 -6.69
CA TYR A 15 -13.33 -4.25 -5.69
C TYR A 15 -13.42 -3.42 -4.42
N ARG A 16 -14.45 -2.57 -4.30
CA ARG A 16 -14.61 -1.75 -3.12
C ARG A 16 -15.11 -2.58 -1.93
N LEU A 17 -14.88 -2.06 -0.75
CA LEU A 17 -15.42 -2.66 0.45
C LEU A 17 -16.95 -2.57 0.42
N ARG A 18 -17.61 -3.60 0.91
CA ARG A 18 -19.07 -3.60 0.98
C ARG A 18 -19.55 -2.70 2.10
N ASN A 19 -20.70 -2.09 1.89
CA ASN A 19 -21.32 -1.25 2.91
C ASN A 19 -21.72 -2.10 4.11
N THR A 20 -21.57 -1.52 5.30
CA THR A 20 -22.09 -2.10 6.54
C THR A 20 -23.02 -1.06 7.17
N GLU A 21 -23.70 -1.44 8.24
CA GLU A 21 -24.66 -0.55 8.89
C GLU A 21 -24.05 0.78 9.34
N ASP A 22 -22.78 0.75 9.71
CA ASP A 22 -22.09 1.90 10.25
C ASP A 22 -21.24 2.65 9.21
N THR A 23 -21.40 2.33 7.94
CA THR A 23 -20.59 2.94 6.89
C THR A 23 -21.42 3.61 5.83
N VAL A 24 -20.80 4.58 5.18
CA VAL A 24 -21.39 5.32 4.07
C VAL A 24 -20.39 5.25 2.91
N CYS A 25 -20.90 5.01 1.71
CA CYS A 25 -20.08 4.98 0.52
C CYS A 25 -20.28 6.26 -0.29
N PHE A 26 -19.20 6.99 -0.51
CA PHE A 26 -19.21 8.16 -1.38
C PHE A 26 -18.68 7.77 -2.76
N THR A 27 -19.45 8.10 -3.79
CA THR A 27 -18.94 8.01 -5.16
C THR A 27 -18.42 9.37 -5.56
N LEU A 28 -17.14 9.42 -5.95
CA LEU A 28 -16.45 10.67 -6.19
C LEU A 28 -15.97 10.77 -7.63
N ARG A 29 -15.98 11.99 -8.15
CA ARG A 29 -15.32 12.32 -9.40
C ARG A 29 -14.21 13.31 -9.09
N ILE A 30 -12.99 12.80 -8.99
CA ILE A 30 -11.82 13.59 -8.59
C ILE A 30 -10.95 13.85 -9.82
N PRO A 31 -10.46 15.10 -10.00
CA PRO A 31 -9.52 15.38 -11.09
C PRO A 31 -8.34 14.41 -11.04
N ARG A 32 -7.95 13.90 -12.20
CA ARG A 32 -6.91 12.86 -12.29
C ARG A 32 -5.61 13.28 -11.61
N GLU A 33 -5.22 14.53 -11.72
CA GLU A 33 -3.99 15.04 -11.12
C GLU A 33 -4.02 15.10 -9.58
N LYS A 34 -5.18 14.91 -8.98
CA LYS A 34 -5.34 14.92 -7.52
C LYS A 34 -5.33 13.52 -6.91
N VAL A 35 -5.28 12.48 -7.74
CA VAL A 35 -5.30 11.09 -7.29
C VAL A 35 -4.01 10.40 -7.73
N HIS A 36 -3.37 9.73 -6.78
CA HIS A 36 -2.25 8.85 -7.05
C HIS A 36 -2.75 7.42 -7.03
N VAL A 37 -2.43 6.63 -8.05
CA VAL A 37 -2.81 5.23 -8.09
C VAL A 37 -1.55 4.39 -7.87
N ILE A 38 -1.59 3.55 -6.85
CA ILE A 38 -0.46 2.69 -6.49
C ILE A 38 -0.91 1.22 -6.49
N SER A 39 0.06 0.31 -6.46
CA SER A 39 -0.22 -1.11 -6.35
C SER A 39 -0.59 -1.45 -4.90
N GLU A 40 -1.77 -2.01 -4.69
CA GLU A 40 -2.20 -2.49 -3.38
C GLU A 40 -1.27 -3.61 -2.89
N TYR A 41 -0.82 -4.45 -3.80
CA TYR A 41 0.13 -5.53 -3.49
C TYR A 41 1.44 -4.96 -2.91
N ALA A 42 2.02 -3.97 -3.59
CA ALA A 42 3.24 -3.33 -3.13
C ALA A 42 3.03 -2.63 -1.79
N TRP A 43 1.90 -1.94 -1.63
CA TRP A 43 1.57 -1.26 -0.38
C TRP A 43 1.46 -2.24 0.79
N GLY A 44 0.93 -3.45 0.53
CA GLY A 44 0.81 -4.49 1.54
C GLY A 44 2.15 -4.85 2.18
N PHE A 45 3.21 -4.92 1.38
CA PHE A 45 4.55 -5.16 1.92
C PHE A 45 5.01 -3.99 2.78
N ARG A 46 4.77 -2.77 2.33
CA ARG A 46 5.21 -1.57 3.05
C ARG A 46 4.53 -1.44 4.42
N VAL A 47 3.21 -1.63 4.48
CA VAL A 47 2.51 -1.46 5.76
C VAL A 47 2.87 -2.55 6.77
N ASN A 48 3.38 -3.68 6.30
CA ASN A 48 3.85 -4.76 7.15
C ASN A 48 5.35 -4.70 7.42
N TYR A 49 6.00 -3.60 7.08
CA TYR A 49 7.43 -3.36 7.30
C TYR A 49 8.31 -4.42 6.62
N MET A 50 7.88 -4.86 5.44
CA MET A 50 8.58 -5.88 4.68
C MET A 50 9.24 -5.30 3.44
N TYR A 51 10.13 -6.08 2.85
CA TYR A 51 10.77 -5.74 1.60
C TYR A 51 9.73 -5.63 0.48
N VAL A 52 9.74 -4.52 -0.26
CA VAL A 52 8.85 -4.33 -1.41
C VAL A 52 9.56 -4.88 -2.64
N PRO A 53 9.16 -6.06 -3.16
CA PRO A 53 9.87 -6.66 -4.28
C PRO A 53 9.56 -5.97 -5.60
N LEU A 54 10.49 -6.05 -6.55
CA LEU A 54 10.30 -5.52 -7.89
C LEU A 54 9.31 -6.37 -8.70
N ASN A 55 9.32 -7.68 -8.45
CA ASN A 55 8.48 -8.66 -9.14
C ASN A 55 8.51 -9.97 -8.35
N LEU A 56 7.83 -10.99 -8.84
CA LEU A 56 7.77 -12.30 -8.16
C LEU A 56 9.13 -12.97 -8.05
N GLU A 57 9.97 -12.80 -9.04
CA GLU A 57 11.30 -13.38 -9.04
C GLU A 57 12.16 -12.75 -7.94
N ASP A 58 12.11 -11.44 -7.82
CA ASP A 58 12.82 -10.70 -6.78
C ASP A 58 12.30 -11.08 -5.39
N GLU A 59 11.00 -11.25 -5.26
CA GLU A 59 10.38 -11.69 -4.00
C GLU A 59 10.90 -13.06 -3.57
N ARG A 60 10.94 -14.00 -4.51
CA ARG A 60 11.46 -15.35 -4.23
C ARG A 60 12.92 -15.33 -3.83
N ALA A 61 13.71 -14.54 -4.55
CA ALA A 61 15.14 -14.44 -4.26
C ALA A 61 15.39 -13.88 -2.87
N PHE A 62 14.65 -12.85 -2.47
CA PHE A 62 14.78 -12.27 -1.15
C PHE A 62 14.35 -13.25 -0.07
N ASN A 63 13.23 -13.95 -0.27
CA ASN A 63 12.76 -14.94 0.68
C ASN A 63 13.75 -16.10 0.87
N GLU A 64 14.41 -16.54 -0.19
CA GLU A 64 15.43 -17.57 -0.09
C GLU A 64 16.64 -17.08 0.66
N GLU A 65 17.01 -15.83 0.46
CA GLU A 65 18.11 -15.22 1.20
C GLU A 65 17.81 -15.20 2.69
N LEU A 66 16.60 -14.82 3.08
CA LEU A 66 16.17 -14.83 4.47
C LEU A 66 16.24 -16.23 5.07
N LYS A 67 15.83 -17.25 4.30
CA LYS A 67 15.89 -18.65 4.74
C LYS A 67 17.33 -19.08 5.01
N ARG A 68 18.26 -18.65 4.17
CA ARG A 68 19.69 -19.00 4.36
C ARG A 68 20.25 -18.45 5.67
N TYR A 69 19.73 -17.31 6.11
CA TYR A 69 20.11 -16.72 7.39
C TYR A 69 19.27 -17.21 8.56
N GLY A 70 18.28 -18.07 8.30
CA GLY A 70 17.38 -18.57 9.34
C GLY A 70 16.43 -17.53 9.89
N ILE A 71 16.12 -16.49 9.11
CA ILE A 71 15.22 -15.42 9.52
C ILE A 71 13.79 -15.80 9.16
N GLU A 72 12.95 -15.99 10.18
CA GLU A 72 11.54 -16.34 9.98
C GLU A 72 10.62 -15.12 10.02
N ASN A 73 10.99 -14.12 10.79
CA ASN A 73 10.18 -12.90 10.97
C ASN A 73 10.86 -11.72 10.30
N GLU A 74 10.55 -11.51 9.03
CA GLU A 74 11.11 -10.43 8.23
C GLU A 74 10.82 -9.05 8.84
N MET A 75 9.62 -8.86 9.36
CA MET A 75 9.20 -7.60 9.96
C MET A 75 10.15 -7.13 11.07
N ALA A 76 10.68 -8.07 11.83
CA ALA A 76 11.59 -7.76 12.92
C ALA A 76 12.90 -7.11 12.46
N LEU A 77 13.28 -7.30 11.21
CA LEU A 77 14.48 -6.66 10.65
C LEU A 77 14.34 -5.14 10.61
N ALA A 78 13.15 -4.64 10.35
CA ALA A 78 12.92 -3.20 10.29
C ALA A 78 12.44 -2.61 11.61
N THR A 79 11.77 -3.39 12.45
CA THR A 79 11.08 -2.88 13.64
C THR A 79 11.71 -3.27 14.97
N GLU A 80 12.61 -4.24 14.99
CA GLU A 80 13.18 -4.77 16.23
C GLU A 80 14.70 -4.85 16.17
N SER A 81 15.31 -5.28 17.27
CA SER A 81 16.78 -5.37 17.38
C SER A 81 17.42 -6.34 16.41
N LEU A 82 16.65 -7.25 15.81
CA LEU A 82 17.17 -8.19 14.82
C LEU A 82 17.90 -7.46 13.68
N GLY A 83 17.42 -6.30 13.27
CA GLY A 83 18.05 -5.50 12.23
C GLY A 83 19.45 -5.04 12.56
N ASN A 84 19.81 -4.99 13.85
CA ASN A 84 21.16 -4.62 14.27
C ASN A 84 22.19 -5.70 13.93
N TYR A 85 21.75 -6.94 13.80
CA TYR A 85 22.60 -8.06 13.42
C TYR A 85 22.68 -8.26 11.90
N TYR A 86 21.74 -7.67 11.17
CA TYR A 86 21.66 -7.75 9.71
C TYR A 86 21.44 -6.35 9.11
N PRO A 87 22.37 -5.42 9.34
CA PRO A 87 22.17 -4.03 8.92
C PRO A 87 22.00 -3.85 7.41
N MET A 88 22.63 -4.70 6.60
CA MET A 88 22.49 -4.61 5.15
C MET A 88 21.09 -5.03 4.69
N LEU A 89 20.52 -6.07 5.33
CA LEU A 89 19.15 -6.48 5.02
C LEU A 89 18.14 -5.43 5.44
N LYS A 90 18.33 -4.86 6.64
CA LYS A 90 17.49 -3.76 7.11
C LYS A 90 17.51 -2.59 6.14
N LYS A 91 18.69 -2.21 5.68
CA LYS A 91 18.84 -1.10 4.73
C LYS A 91 18.14 -1.40 3.40
N ARG A 92 18.26 -2.64 2.91
CA ARG A 92 17.59 -3.05 1.67
C ARG A 92 16.07 -2.98 1.81
N ILE A 93 15.54 -3.42 2.94
CA ILE A 93 14.10 -3.37 3.20
C ILE A 93 13.62 -1.91 3.19
N ILE A 94 14.25 -1.05 3.98
CA ILE A 94 13.84 0.35 4.09
C ILE A 94 13.97 1.07 2.75
N SER A 95 15.06 0.84 2.03
CA SER A 95 15.25 1.45 0.70
C SER A 95 14.20 0.99 -0.32
N SER A 96 13.71 -0.25 -0.18
CA SER A 96 12.70 -0.78 -1.11
C SER A 96 11.35 -0.09 -0.97
N TRP A 97 11.09 0.57 0.15
CA TRP A 97 9.78 1.19 0.40
C TRP A 97 9.45 2.31 -0.58
N ASP A 98 10.46 2.97 -1.14
CA ASP A 98 10.24 4.01 -2.15
C ASP A 98 9.62 3.45 -3.43
N ARG A 99 9.76 2.15 -3.67
CA ARG A 99 9.21 1.49 -4.86
C ARG A 99 7.69 1.54 -4.93
N VAL A 100 7.01 1.70 -3.78
CA VAL A 100 5.55 1.78 -3.75
C VAL A 100 5.03 2.87 -4.69
N PHE A 101 5.77 3.97 -4.81
CA PHE A 101 5.37 5.09 -5.66
C PHE A 101 5.80 4.92 -7.12
N GLU A 102 6.64 3.94 -7.41
CA GLU A 102 7.19 3.69 -8.74
C GLU A 102 6.56 2.49 -9.43
N LEU A 103 6.17 1.48 -8.65
CA LEU A 103 5.57 0.27 -9.19
C LEU A 103 4.14 0.52 -9.62
N LYS A 104 3.82 0.04 -10.82
CA LYS A 104 2.46 0.18 -11.35
C LYS A 104 1.60 -0.99 -10.91
N PRO A 105 0.28 -0.77 -10.73
CA PRO A 105 -0.63 -1.88 -10.46
C PRO A 105 -0.57 -2.94 -11.56
N ASN A 106 -0.74 -4.20 -11.16
CA ASN A 106 -0.70 -5.34 -12.07
C ASN A 106 -2.03 -5.55 -12.80
N SER A 107 -3.11 -5.06 -12.23
CA SER A 107 -4.47 -5.27 -12.75
C SER A 107 -5.39 -4.22 -12.11
N PRO A 108 -6.63 -4.07 -12.60
CA PRO A 108 -7.61 -3.20 -11.94
C PRO A 108 -7.85 -3.54 -10.47
N ALA A 109 -7.79 -4.83 -10.10
CA ALA A 109 -7.96 -5.26 -8.72
C ALA A 109 -6.81 -4.83 -7.82
N ASP A 110 -5.65 -4.53 -8.41
CA ASP A 110 -4.45 -4.13 -7.68
C ASP A 110 -4.35 -2.60 -7.54
N GLU A 111 -5.31 -1.84 -8.08
CA GLU A 111 -5.29 -0.39 -8.02
C GLU A 111 -5.80 0.12 -6.68
N LEU A 112 -4.97 0.92 -6.02
CA LEU A 112 -5.34 1.61 -4.78
C LEU A 112 -5.14 3.09 -5.02
N GLY A 113 -6.21 3.88 -4.86
CA GLY A 113 -6.14 5.31 -5.04
C GLY A 113 -5.81 6.03 -3.75
N VAL A 114 -5.09 7.13 -3.87
CA VAL A 114 -4.71 7.98 -2.73
C VAL A 114 -4.92 9.43 -3.10
N CYS A 115 -5.62 10.17 -2.24
CA CYS A 115 -5.72 11.62 -2.37
C CYS A 115 -5.54 12.24 -0.99
N PHE A 116 -5.43 13.57 -0.93
CA PHE A 116 -5.17 14.25 0.32
C PHE A 116 -6.26 15.24 0.70
N GLU A 117 -7.27 15.38 -0.14
CA GLU A 117 -8.45 16.20 0.15
C GLU A 117 -9.62 15.69 -0.66
N ILE A 118 -10.84 15.96 -0.19
CA ILE A 118 -12.08 15.72 -0.96
C ILE A 118 -12.86 17.00 -0.93
N GLN A 119 -13.18 17.54 -2.11
CA GLN A 119 -14.01 18.72 -2.24
C GLN A 119 -15.47 18.30 -2.42
N ARG A 120 -16.37 19.10 -1.88
CA ARG A 120 -17.80 18.80 -1.92
C ARG A 120 -18.31 18.58 -3.34
N GLU A 121 -17.86 19.39 -4.28
CA GLU A 121 -18.31 19.31 -5.67
C GLU A 121 -17.86 18.03 -6.39
N TRP A 122 -16.94 17.28 -5.80
CA TRP A 122 -16.49 16.00 -6.36
C TRP A 122 -17.43 14.84 -5.98
N ILE A 123 -18.33 15.04 -5.04
CA ILE A 123 -19.24 13.99 -4.57
C ILE A 123 -20.41 13.84 -5.55
N GLU A 124 -20.51 12.68 -6.19
CA GLU A 124 -21.60 12.38 -7.13
C GLU A 124 -22.75 11.64 -6.47
N ASN A 125 -22.44 10.78 -5.52
CA ASN A 125 -23.46 9.96 -4.88
C ASN A 125 -23.04 9.56 -3.48
N ILE A 126 -24.02 9.34 -2.61
CA ILE A 126 -23.80 8.88 -1.24
C ILE A 126 -24.75 7.71 -1.00
N GLU A 127 -24.20 6.57 -0.59
CA GLU A 127 -24.99 5.37 -0.29
C GLU A 127 -24.76 4.93 1.14
N SER A 128 -25.83 4.49 1.79
CA SER A 128 -25.76 3.88 3.11
C SER A 128 -26.73 2.73 3.19
N LEU A 129 -26.42 1.75 4.05
CA LEU A 129 -27.37 0.70 4.39
C LEU A 129 -28.29 1.22 5.50
N THR A 130 -29.54 1.32 5.20
CA THR A 130 -30.56 1.74 6.18
C THR A 130 -31.76 0.85 6.09
#